data_872249080e919da9136e748e6759d0bd
#
_entry.id   872249080e919da9136e748e6759d0bd
#
_cell.length_a   1.000
_cell.length_b   1.000
_cell.length_c   1.000
_cell.angle_alpha   90.00
_cell.angle_beta   90.00
_cell.angle_gamma   90.00
#
_symmetry.space_group_name_H-M   'P 1'
#
loop_
_entity.id
_entity.type
_entity.pdbx_description
1 polymer ?
#
loop_
_entity_poly.entity_id
_entity_poly.type
_entity_poly.pdbx_seq_one_letter_code
_entity_poly.pdbx_strand_id
1 'polypeptide(L)'
;SLYLDSLRAIDQALSVTEHTLLKVPFDHEHWRKVAEEQYPNGLPQPYTNDPTQWIFHGHPCGSVIWHDQDKKTAMGELRQDETVLQTALARLLGYQWPAESDVEMELAEEQRQWVNACESLNALMDDDGIACIPAIRGEKPAADRLEAMLQASYGDAWNINVLNELLASVKASSLEAWLRDKFFDQHSKMFGHRPFIWQVWDGLKDGFSALVNYHQLDADNLDRLIYTYLGDWIRSQEQGVKDGIDGADIRLAAAQNLKTELEAIKQGEAASDGKAGYDIFVRWKPTHEQPMGWNPDLNDGVRLNIRPFMTAKDMGKKGAGILRGKPNVHWKKDRGTDVESAPWYNLGEQYGEKLGSRINDHHLTLAEKQAARDTFKEQQDYIAKAGGVSESENPQGSLV
;
A
#
# COMPACT_ATOMS: atom_id res chain seq x y z
N SER A 1 18.85 17.06 -26.05
CA SER A 1 17.97 17.98 -26.82
C SER A 1 18.38 19.43 -26.53
N LEU A 2 18.26 20.32 -27.51
CA LEU A 2 18.62 21.74 -27.37
C LEU A 2 18.00 22.40 -26.12
N TYR A 3 16.76 22.06 -25.80
CA TYR A 3 16.07 22.60 -24.63
C TYR A 3 16.68 22.07 -23.30
N LEU A 4 16.99 20.79 -23.25
CA LEU A 4 17.65 20.18 -22.08
C LEU A 4 19.07 20.75 -21.87
N ASP A 5 19.80 20.98 -22.96
CA ASP A 5 21.14 21.56 -22.91
C ASP A 5 21.09 23.01 -22.40
N SER A 6 20.08 23.78 -22.84
CA SER A 6 19.82 25.13 -22.35
C SER A 6 19.45 25.14 -20.86
N LEU A 7 18.62 24.19 -20.41
CA LEU A 7 18.31 24.01 -18.99
C LEU A 7 19.56 23.69 -18.17
N ARG A 8 20.40 22.77 -18.64
CA ARG A 8 21.64 22.39 -17.97
C ARG A 8 22.69 23.49 -17.93
N ALA A 9 22.65 24.40 -18.90
CA ALA A 9 23.49 25.59 -18.89
C ALA A 9 23.07 26.61 -17.79
N ILE A 10 21.78 26.66 -17.45
CA ILE A 10 21.23 27.52 -16.40
C ILE A 10 21.33 26.87 -15.01
N ASP A 11 21.02 25.59 -14.94
CA ASP A 11 20.97 24.85 -13.68
C ASP A 11 21.49 23.42 -13.86
N GLN A 12 22.54 23.08 -13.14
CA GLN A 12 23.14 21.74 -13.14
C GLN A 12 22.54 20.79 -12.09
N ALA A 13 21.55 21.25 -11.31
CA ALA A 13 20.89 20.44 -10.32
C ALA A 13 20.15 19.23 -10.95
N LEU A 14 20.05 18.14 -10.20
CA LEU A 14 19.32 16.94 -10.66
C LEU A 14 17.81 17.18 -10.78
N SER A 15 17.26 18.08 -9.96
CA SER A 15 15.88 18.51 -10.03
C SER A 15 15.80 19.96 -10.51
N VAL A 16 14.99 20.20 -11.54
CA VAL A 16 14.77 21.54 -12.13
C VAL A 16 13.48 22.11 -11.57
N THR A 17 13.54 23.36 -11.09
CA THR A 17 12.36 24.07 -10.58
C THR A 17 11.60 24.76 -11.71
N GLU A 18 10.31 25.04 -11.49
CA GLU A 18 9.49 25.84 -12.41
C GLU A 18 10.16 27.16 -12.79
N HIS A 19 10.76 27.86 -11.82
CA HIS A 19 11.48 29.10 -12.03
C HIS A 19 12.69 28.96 -12.97
N THR A 20 13.36 27.81 -12.97
CA THR A 20 14.45 27.53 -13.90
C THR A 20 13.94 27.23 -15.30
N LEU A 21 12.81 26.52 -15.42
CA LEU A 21 12.15 26.23 -16.71
C LEU A 21 11.76 27.53 -17.42
N LEU A 22 11.18 28.48 -16.69
CA LEU A 22 10.75 29.78 -17.24
C LEU A 22 11.89 30.68 -17.73
N LYS A 23 13.14 30.40 -17.34
CA LYS A 23 14.32 31.15 -17.81
C LYS A 23 14.85 30.69 -19.17
N VAL A 24 14.43 29.52 -19.63
CA VAL A 24 14.85 29.01 -20.94
C VAL A 24 14.03 29.69 -22.02
N PRO A 25 14.67 30.39 -22.97
CA PRO A 25 13.96 30.96 -24.12
C PRO A 25 13.24 29.86 -24.87
N PHE A 26 11.95 30.04 -25.09
CA PHE A 26 11.11 29.09 -25.82
C PHE A 26 10.52 29.78 -27.10
N ASP A 27 10.97 29.34 -28.25
CA ASP A 27 10.43 29.78 -29.55
C ASP A 27 9.27 28.84 -29.93
N HIS A 28 8.04 29.28 -29.62
CA HIS A 28 6.83 28.53 -29.92
C HIS A 28 6.67 28.20 -31.40
N GLU A 29 6.96 29.15 -32.30
CA GLU A 29 6.78 28.96 -33.76
C GLU A 29 7.78 27.94 -34.31
N HIS A 30 9.04 28.00 -33.83
CA HIS A 30 10.05 27.03 -34.19
C HIS A 30 9.64 25.62 -33.74
N TRP A 31 9.25 25.47 -32.48
CA TRP A 31 8.90 24.14 -31.95
C TRP A 31 7.60 23.59 -32.51
N ARG A 32 6.64 24.45 -32.89
CA ARG A 32 5.45 24.03 -33.62
C ARG A 32 5.81 23.43 -34.98
N LYS A 33 6.69 24.06 -35.75
CA LYS A 33 7.16 23.51 -37.02
C LYS A 33 7.88 22.18 -36.85
N VAL A 34 8.76 22.09 -35.86
CA VAL A 34 9.47 20.83 -35.52
C VAL A 34 8.47 19.74 -35.17
N ALA A 35 7.43 20.05 -34.38
CA ALA A 35 6.38 19.10 -34.05
C ALA A 35 5.57 18.65 -35.27
N GLU A 36 5.18 19.58 -36.16
CA GLU A 36 4.47 19.25 -37.40
C GLU A 36 5.30 18.34 -38.32
N GLU A 37 6.62 18.56 -38.39
CA GLU A 37 7.54 17.73 -39.17
C GLU A 37 7.77 16.33 -38.54
N GLN A 38 7.94 16.27 -37.25
CA GLN A 38 8.25 15.03 -36.54
C GLN A 38 7.01 14.18 -36.23
N TYR A 39 5.86 14.80 -36.09
CA TYR A 39 4.60 14.16 -35.73
C TYR A 39 3.49 14.52 -36.71
N PRO A 40 3.55 14.05 -37.97
CA PRO A 40 2.60 14.39 -39.00
C PRO A 40 1.16 13.96 -38.69
N ASN A 41 0.98 13.01 -37.77
CA ASN A 41 -0.32 12.53 -37.28
C ASN A 41 -0.77 13.23 -35.99
N GLY A 42 -0.11 14.31 -35.58
CA GLY A 42 -0.30 14.95 -34.28
C GLY A 42 0.64 14.44 -33.20
N LEU A 43 0.72 15.17 -32.08
CA LEU A 43 1.51 14.71 -30.92
C LEU A 43 0.90 13.43 -30.34
N PRO A 44 1.75 12.46 -29.90
CA PRO A 44 1.24 11.24 -29.30
C PRO A 44 0.49 11.54 -28.01
N GLN A 45 -0.60 10.81 -27.79
CA GLN A 45 -1.31 10.81 -26.52
C GLN A 45 -0.41 10.18 -25.42
N PRO A 46 -0.62 10.55 -24.14
CA PRO A 46 0.15 9.99 -23.04
C PRO A 46 0.07 8.46 -22.99
N TYR A 47 1.22 7.84 -22.93
CA TYR A 47 1.40 6.41 -22.70
C TYR A 47 2.71 6.19 -21.94
N THR A 48 2.93 5.00 -21.43
CA THR A 48 4.19 4.61 -20.80
C THR A 48 4.61 3.21 -21.19
N ASN A 49 5.91 3.02 -21.37
CA ASN A 49 6.56 1.71 -21.44
C ASN A 49 7.43 1.42 -20.20
N ASP A 50 7.34 2.26 -19.18
CA ASP A 50 7.93 1.99 -17.87
C ASP A 50 7.17 0.84 -17.20
N PRO A 51 7.82 -0.31 -16.92
CA PRO A 51 7.16 -1.46 -16.33
C PRO A 51 6.42 -1.15 -15.03
N THR A 52 6.92 -0.26 -14.20
CA THR A 52 6.28 0.08 -12.93
C THR A 52 4.97 0.84 -13.10
N GLN A 53 4.78 1.52 -14.21
CA GLN A 53 3.55 2.27 -14.52
C GLN A 53 2.40 1.37 -14.99
N TRP A 54 2.67 0.17 -15.48
CA TRP A 54 1.65 -0.77 -15.93
C TRP A 54 0.68 -1.20 -14.84
N ILE A 55 1.13 -1.17 -13.59
CA ILE A 55 0.28 -1.43 -12.42
C ILE A 55 -0.81 -0.36 -12.28
N PHE A 56 -0.60 0.84 -12.78
CA PHE A 56 -1.49 1.99 -12.54
C PHE A 56 -2.39 2.35 -13.72
N HIS A 57 -2.15 1.83 -14.92
CA HIS A 57 -2.99 2.10 -16.08
C HIS A 57 -2.80 1.10 -17.21
N GLY A 58 -2.49 -0.13 -16.88
CA GLY A 58 -2.26 -1.16 -17.88
C GLY A 58 -2.93 -2.48 -17.56
N HIS A 59 -3.17 -3.23 -18.63
CA HIS A 59 -3.51 -4.63 -18.57
C HIS A 59 -2.30 -5.45 -18.10
N PRO A 60 -2.43 -6.59 -17.35
CA PRO A 60 -1.27 -7.33 -16.84
C PRO A 60 -0.19 -7.64 -17.87
N CYS A 61 -0.58 -8.09 -19.07
CA CYS A 61 0.35 -8.38 -20.16
C CYS A 61 0.23 -7.44 -21.35
N GLY A 62 -0.65 -6.43 -21.32
CA GLY A 62 -0.81 -5.47 -22.38
C GLY A 62 0.45 -4.63 -22.61
N SER A 63 0.68 -4.20 -23.84
CA SER A 63 1.82 -3.38 -24.24
C SER A 63 1.45 -2.35 -25.27
N VAL A 64 1.97 -1.15 -25.13
CA VAL A 64 1.88 -0.07 -26.13
C VAL A 64 3.30 0.38 -26.44
N ILE A 65 3.63 0.47 -27.72
CA ILE A 65 4.95 0.89 -28.21
C ILE A 65 4.84 2.16 -29.02
N TRP A 66 5.95 2.89 -29.13
CA TRP A 66 6.10 4.00 -30.08
C TRP A 66 6.69 3.46 -31.38
N HIS A 67 5.94 3.67 -32.49
CA HIS A 67 6.40 3.26 -33.82
C HIS A 67 7.12 4.43 -34.50
N ASP A 68 8.45 4.38 -34.49
CA ASP A 68 9.30 5.50 -34.93
C ASP A 68 9.11 5.89 -36.39
N GLN A 69 8.78 4.95 -37.27
CA GLN A 69 8.59 5.22 -38.70
C GLN A 69 7.30 6.01 -38.93
N ASP A 70 6.21 5.59 -38.31
CA ASP A 70 4.89 6.21 -38.47
C ASP A 70 4.65 7.37 -37.51
N LYS A 71 5.57 7.59 -36.55
CA LYS A 71 5.45 8.61 -35.49
C LYS A 71 4.11 8.56 -34.74
N LYS A 72 3.71 7.34 -34.37
CA LYS A 72 2.47 7.08 -33.63
C LYS A 72 2.63 5.94 -32.64
N THR A 73 1.69 5.84 -31.69
CA THR A 73 1.54 4.68 -30.82
C THR A 73 1.03 3.46 -31.61
N ALA A 74 1.35 2.26 -31.14
CA ALA A 74 0.84 1.01 -31.69
C ALA A 74 0.74 -0.03 -30.56
N MET A 75 -0.11 -1.05 -30.79
CA MET A 75 -0.14 -2.23 -29.93
C MET A 75 1.20 -2.95 -29.99
N GLY A 76 1.79 -3.25 -28.84
CA GLY A 76 3.00 -4.05 -28.72
C GLY A 76 2.71 -5.54 -28.55
N GLU A 77 3.77 -6.35 -28.48
CA GLU A 77 3.67 -7.76 -28.12
C GLU A 77 3.24 -7.89 -26.66
N LEU A 78 2.58 -9.02 -26.33
CA LEU A 78 2.21 -9.33 -24.96
C LEU A 78 3.46 -9.50 -24.10
N ARG A 79 3.47 -8.81 -22.96
CA ARG A 79 4.61 -8.77 -22.03
C ARG A 79 4.74 -10.09 -21.28
N GLN A 80 5.99 -10.45 -20.95
CA GLN A 80 6.34 -11.66 -20.20
C GLN A 80 7.44 -11.38 -19.15
N ASP A 81 7.60 -10.11 -18.76
CA ASP A 81 8.56 -9.70 -17.74
C ASP A 81 8.01 -9.86 -16.31
N GLU A 82 8.84 -9.60 -15.31
CA GLU A 82 8.51 -9.75 -13.88
C GLU A 82 7.34 -8.87 -13.42
N THR A 83 7.01 -7.80 -14.12
CA THR A 83 5.92 -6.89 -13.74
C THR A 83 4.55 -7.48 -14.06
N VAL A 84 4.45 -8.44 -14.98
CA VAL A 84 3.19 -9.11 -15.33
C VAL A 84 2.61 -9.82 -14.11
N LEU A 85 3.42 -10.60 -13.41
CA LEU A 85 2.98 -11.30 -12.20
C LEU A 85 2.60 -10.33 -11.08
N GLN A 86 3.33 -9.22 -10.92
CA GLN A 86 3.02 -8.18 -9.93
C GLN A 86 1.67 -7.50 -10.24
N THR A 87 1.44 -7.18 -11.51
CA THR A 87 0.21 -6.54 -11.98
C THR A 87 -1.00 -7.48 -11.84
N ALA A 88 -0.86 -8.74 -12.26
CA ALA A 88 -1.92 -9.75 -12.14
C ALA A 88 -2.31 -10.00 -10.68
N LEU A 89 -1.31 -10.07 -9.78
CA LEU A 89 -1.58 -10.22 -8.35
C LEU A 89 -2.23 -8.97 -7.75
N ALA A 90 -1.82 -7.77 -8.15
CA ALA A 90 -2.46 -6.55 -7.70
C ALA A 90 -3.94 -6.51 -8.11
N ARG A 91 -4.26 -6.90 -9.36
CA ARG A 91 -5.65 -7.04 -9.79
C ARG A 91 -6.41 -8.09 -9.00
N LEU A 92 -5.82 -9.27 -8.81
CA LEU A 92 -6.43 -10.33 -8.01
C LEU A 92 -6.86 -9.81 -6.63
N LEU A 93 -6.05 -8.96 -6.02
CA LEU A 93 -6.32 -8.36 -4.70
C LEU A 93 -7.17 -7.08 -4.76
N GLY A 94 -7.89 -6.84 -5.85
CA GLY A 94 -8.87 -5.76 -5.94
C GLY A 94 -8.32 -4.40 -6.38
N TYR A 95 -7.05 -4.30 -6.79
CA TYR A 95 -6.52 -3.05 -7.33
C TYR A 95 -7.06 -2.78 -8.74
N GLN A 96 -7.60 -1.59 -8.92
CA GLN A 96 -8.00 -1.04 -10.19
C GLN A 96 -7.17 0.21 -10.52
N TRP A 97 -7.02 0.49 -11.80
CA TRP A 97 -6.28 1.67 -12.24
C TRP A 97 -7.20 2.88 -12.31
N PRO A 98 -6.71 4.09 -12.01
CA PRO A 98 -7.50 5.31 -12.13
C PRO A 98 -8.16 5.45 -13.52
N ALA A 99 -7.47 5.04 -14.58
CA ALA A 99 -7.97 5.09 -15.94
C ALA A 99 -9.19 4.19 -16.21
N GLU A 100 -9.47 3.21 -15.37
CA GLU A 100 -10.66 2.35 -15.48
C GLU A 100 -11.93 3.09 -15.02
N SER A 101 -11.79 4.01 -14.08
CA SER A 101 -12.88 4.83 -13.54
C SER A 101 -12.97 6.22 -14.15
N ASP A 102 -11.87 6.72 -14.72
CA ASP A 102 -11.78 8.04 -15.36
C ASP A 102 -11.67 7.88 -16.87
N VAL A 103 -12.83 7.95 -17.54
CA VAL A 103 -12.90 7.86 -19.02
C VAL A 103 -12.34 9.08 -19.72
N GLU A 104 -12.26 10.21 -19.03
CA GLU A 104 -11.71 11.46 -19.56
C GLU A 104 -10.18 11.53 -19.43
N MET A 105 -9.57 10.57 -18.75
CA MET A 105 -8.10 10.50 -18.65
C MET A 105 -7.49 10.42 -20.05
N GLU A 106 -6.60 11.35 -20.35
CA GLU A 106 -5.97 11.49 -21.66
C GLU A 106 -4.93 10.39 -21.87
N LEU A 107 -5.24 9.42 -22.70
CA LEU A 107 -4.41 8.26 -23.02
C LEU A 107 -4.36 8.02 -24.52
N ALA A 108 -3.28 7.37 -24.98
CA ALA A 108 -3.24 6.80 -26.32
C ALA A 108 -4.40 5.81 -26.52
N GLU A 109 -4.93 5.72 -27.74
CA GLU A 109 -6.07 4.84 -28.04
C GLU A 109 -5.76 3.39 -27.71
N GLU A 110 -4.57 2.90 -28.03
CA GLU A 110 -4.12 1.54 -27.72
C GLU A 110 -4.04 1.30 -26.20
N GLN A 111 -3.63 2.33 -25.45
CA GLN A 111 -3.62 2.25 -23.97
C GLN A 111 -5.05 2.18 -23.42
N ARG A 112 -5.98 2.97 -23.98
CA ARG A 112 -7.40 2.92 -23.61
C ARG A 112 -8.02 1.56 -23.93
N GLN A 113 -7.64 0.93 -25.03
CA GLN A 113 -8.09 -0.44 -25.37
C GLN A 113 -7.65 -1.46 -24.31
N TRP A 114 -6.39 -1.39 -23.82
CA TRP A 114 -5.93 -2.24 -22.74
C TRP A 114 -6.63 -1.97 -21.40
N VAL A 115 -6.89 -0.71 -21.09
CA VAL A 115 -7.68 -0.33 -19.89
C VAL A 115 -9.09 -0.93 -19.98
N ASN A 116 -9.76 -0.81 -21.12
CA ASN A 116 -11.09 -1.40 -21.33
C ASN A 116 -11.08 -2.93 -21.25
N ALA A 117 -10.03 -3.59 -21.74
CA ALA A 117 -9.89 -5.04 -21.66
C ALA A 117 -9.81 -5.53 -20.20
N CYS A 118 -9.39 -4.67 -19.27
CA CYS A 118 -9.38 -4.99 -17.84
C CYS A 118 -10.76 -5.29 -17.24
N GLU A 119 -11.86 -4.80 -17.86
CA GLU A 119 -13.22 -5.07 -17.38
C GLU A 119 -13.51 -6.57 -17.28
N SER A 120 -13.03 -7.36 -18.25
CA SER A 120 -13.21 -8.81 -18.27
C SER A 120 -12.52 -9.54 -17.10
N LEU A 121 -11.53 -8.91 -16.48
CA LEU A 121 -10.75 -9.46 -15.36
C LEU A 121 -11.40 -9.18 -14.00
N ASN A 122 -12.36 -8.25 -13.91
CA ASN A 122 -12.96 -7.83 -12.66
C ASN A 122 -13.70 -8.97 -11.93
N ALA A 123 -14.26 -9.94 -12.68
CA ALA A 123 -14.91 -11.10 -12.09
C ALA A 123 -13.98 -12.07 -11.36
N LEU A 124 -12.65 -11.93 -11.54
CA LEU A 124 -11.62 -12.73 -10.89
C LEU A 124 -10.98 -12.02 -9.69
N MET A 125 -11.35 -10.75 -9.45
CA MET A 125 -10.83 -9.98 -8.33
C MET A 125 -11.39 -10.51 -7.01
N ASP A 126 -10.60 -10.37 -5.97
CA ASP A 126 -11.00 -10.62 -4.59
C ASP A 126 -11.89 -9.46 -4.09
N ASP A 127 -12.90 -9.77 -3.29
CA ASP A 127 -13.86 -8.78 -2.80
C ASP A 127 -13.40 -8.05 -1.54
N ASP A 128 -12.53 -8.67 -0.73
CA ASP A 128 -12.00 -8.07 0.49
C ASP A 128 -10.47 -7.80 0.45
N GLY A 129 -9.83 -8.14 -0.66
CA GLY A 129 -8.41 -7.90 -0.87
C GLY A 129 -7.48 -8.82 -0.07
N ILE A 130 -7.96 -10.00 0.35
CA ILE A 130 -7.18 -10.99 1.10
C ILE A 130 -7.13 -12.30 0.33
N ALA A 131 -5.94 -12.76 -0.05
CA ALA A 131 -5.73 -14.04 -0.71
C ALA A 131 -4.74 -14.91 0.07
N CYS A 132 -5.18 -16.08 0.52
CA CYS A 132 -4.33 -17.02 1.26
C CYS A 132 -3.49 -17.89 0.33
N ILE A 133 -2.20 -18.06 0.66
CA ILE A 133 -1.31 -18.93 -0.10
C ILE A 133 -1.72 -20.40 0.06
N PRO A 134 -1.93 -20.94 1.29
CA PRO A 134 -2.50 -22.27 1.45
C PRO A 134 -4.00 -22.27 1.14
N ALA A 135 -4.53 -23.44 0.79
CA ALA A 135 -5.97 -23.61 0.71
C ALA A 135 -6.62 -23.43 2.09
N ILE A 136 -7.69 -22.67 2.13
CA ILE A 136 -8.55 -22.50 3.31
C ILE A 136 -9.99 -22.85 2.94
N ARG A 137 -10.82 -23.00 3.95
CA ARG A 137 -12.23 -23.37 3.71
C ARG A 137 -12.94 -22.29 2.89
N GLY A 138 -13.50 -22.70 1.77
CA GLY A 138 -14.31 -21.84 0.90
C GLY A 138 -13.51 -21.10 -0.16
N GLU A 139 -12.17 -21.08 -0.09
CA GLU A 139 -11.34 -20.40 -1.06
C GLU A 139 -10.27 -21.28 -1.68
N LYS A 140 -9.99 -21.03 -2.98
CA LYS A 140 -8.87 -21.63 -3.67
C LYS A 140 -7.55 -20.97 -3.24
N PRO A 141 -6.42 -21.71 -3.27
CA PRO A 141 -5.10 -21.14 -3.05
C PRO A 141 -4.85 -19.91 -3.94
N ALA A 142 -4.12 -18.93 -3.42
CA ALA A 142 -3.76 -17.74 -4.20
C ALA A 142 -3.05 -18.06 -5.52
N ALA A 143 -2.27 -19.15 -5.59
CA ALA A 143 -1.59 -19.58 -6.81
C ALA A 143 -2.57 -19.97 -7.92
N ASP A 144 -3.62 -20.73 -7.60
CA ASP A 144 -4.64 -21.16 -8.56
C ASP A 144 -5.46 -19.97 -9.06
N ARG A 145 -5.77 -19.03 -8.15
CA ARG A 145 -6.48 -17.80 -8.48
C ARG A 145 -5.64 -16.87 -9.38
N LEU A 146 -4.33 -16.77 -9.09
CA LEU A 146 -3.41 -15.99 -9.91
C LEU A 146 -3.24 -16.61 -11.30
N GLU A 147 -3.17 -17.94 -11.39
CA GLU A 147 -3.12 -18.62 -12.69
C GLU A 147 -4.38 -18.34 -13.52
N ALA A 148 -5.57 -18.39 -12.91
CA ALA A 148 -6.82 -18.03 -13.57
C ALA A 148 -6.82 -16.57 -14.08
N MET A 149 -6.29 -15.63 -13.29
CA MET A 149 -6.11 -14.21 -13.68
C MET A 149 -5.18 -14.08 -14.89
N LEU A 150 -4.05 -14.83 -14.90
CA LEU A 150 -3.11 -14.84 -16.02
C LEU A 150 -3.72 -15.47 -17.27
N GLN A 151 -4.43 -16.58 -17.13
CA GLN A 151 -5.16 -17.22 -18.24
C GLN A 151 -6.15 -16.25 -18.88
N ALA A 152 -6.93 -15.55 -18.09
CA ALA A 152 -7.87 -14.55 -18.59
C ALA A 152 -7.15 -13.35 -19.25
N SER A 153 -6.00 -12.93 -18.71
CA SER A 153 -5.22 -11.82 -19.25
C SER A 153 -4.58 -12.13 -20.62
N TYR A 154 -4.09 -13.33 -20.81
CA TYR A 154 -3.45 -13.74 -22.07
C TYR A 154 -4.45 -14.31 -23.09
N GLY A 155 -5.65 -14.74 -22.65
CA GLY A 155 -6.64 -15.37 -23.53
C GLY A 155 -6.05 -16.54 -24.33
N ASP A 156 -6.26 -16.54 -25.64
CA ASP A 156 -5.78 -17.62 -26.55
C ASP A 156 -4.25 -17.73 -26.61
N ALA A 157 -3.52 -16.72 -26.19
CA ALA A 157 -2.06 -16.76 -26.13
C ALA A 157 -1.52 -17.55 -24.92
N TRP A 158 -2.38 -17.84 -23.93
CA TRP A 158 -1.95 -18.57 -22.72
C TRP A 158 -1.53 -20.00 -23.06
N ASN A 159 -0.35 -20.37 -22.58
CA ASN A 159 0.16 -21.74 -22.68
C ASN A 159 1.29 -21.96 -21.65
N ILE A 160 1.75 -23.21 -21.53
CA ILE A 160 2.78 -23.58 -20.56
C ILE A 160 4.12 -22.85 -20.79
N ASN A 161 4.45 -22.45 -22.01
CA ASN A 161 5.70 -21.73 -22.28
C ASN A 161 5.62 -20.31 -21.72
N VAL A 162 4.47 -19.62 -21.86
CA VAL A 162 4.23 -18.31 -21.25
C VAL A 162 4.38 -18.38 -19.73
N LEU A 163 3.77 -19.38 -19.09
CA LEU A 163 3.93 -19.57 -17.65
C LEU A 163 5.40 -19.79 -17.26
N ASN A 164 6.12 -20.63 -18.03
CA ASN A 164 7.54 -20.90 -17.76
C ASN A 164 8.42 -19.64 -17.91
N GLU A 165 8.15 -18.79 -18.90
CA GLU A 165 8.86 -17.53 -19.10
C GLU A 165 8.58 -16.54 -17.97
N LEU A 166 7.32 -16.41 -17.55
CA LEU A 166 6.95 -15.60 -16.38
C LEU A 166 7.65 -16.08 -15.10
N LEU A 167 7.67 -17.39 -14.86
CA LEU A 167 8.36 -17.96 -13.71
C LEU A 167 9.88 -17.77 -13.78
N ALA A 168 10.46 -17.90 -14.99
CA ALA A 168 11.88 -17.63 -15.21
C ALA A 168 12.24 -16.18 -14.95
N SER A 169 11.39 -15.19 -15.35
CA SER A 169 11.61 -13.76 -15.11
C SER A 169 11.76 -13.45 -13.63
N VAL A 170 10.98 -14.11 -12.75
CA VAL A 170 11.02 -13.96 -11.29
C VAL A 170 11.89 -15.02 -10.60
N LYS A 171 12.55 -15.90 -11.34
CA LYS A 171 13.43 -16.97 -10.85
C LYS A 171 12.72 -17.93 -9.89
N ALA A 172 11.50 -18.30 -10.16
CA ALA A 172 10.67 -19.20 -9.35
C ALA A 172 10.41 -20.52 -10.08
N SER A 173 10.12 -21.60 -9.34
CA SER A 173 9.78 -22.91 -9.87
C SER A 173 8.29 -23.12 -10.09
N SER A 174 7.44 -22.34 -9.41
CA SER A 174 5.98 -22.34 -9.54
C SER A 174 5.41 -21.01 -9.03
N LEU A 175 4.14 -20.73 -9.35
CA LEU A 175 3.44 -19.56 -8.82
C LEU A 175 3.36 -19.61 -7.29
N GLU A 176 3.04 -20.76 -6.70
CA GLU A 176 3.03 -20.94 -5.26
C GLU A 176 4.40 -20.64 -4.63
N ALA A 177 5.49 -21.19 -5.18
CA ALA A 177 6.83 -20.94 -4.69
C ALA A 177 7.23 -19.45 -4.83
N TRP A 178 6.78 -18.79 -5.90
CA TRP A 178 6.98 -17.36 -6.07
C TRP A 178 6.23 -16.56 -5.01
N LEU A 179 4.92 -16.78 -4.85
CA LEU A 179 4.09 -16.09 -3.86
C LEU A 179 4.65 -16.28 -2.44
N ARG A 180 5.01 -17.52 -2.09
CA ARG A 180 5.47 -17.86 -0.74
C ARG A 180 6.85 -17.29 -0.41
N ASP A 181 7.82 -17.39 -1.35
CA ASP A 181 9.23 -17.21 -1.01
C ASP A 181 9.87 -15.95 -1.60
N LYS A 182 9.29 -15.34 -2.64
CA LYS A 182 9.97 -14.29 -3.42
C LYS A 182 9.15 -13.03 -3.62
N PHE A 183 7.84 -13.15 -3.75
CA PHE A 183 6.95 -12.07 -4.10
C PHE A 183 7.19 -10.82 -3.23
N PHE A 184 7.10 -10.96 -1.92
CA PHE A 184 7.11 -9.79 -1.03
C PHE A 184 8.42 -9.00 -1.06
N ASP A 185 9.55 -9.69 -1.19
CA ASP A 185 10.87 -9.07 -1.30
C ASP A 185 11.03 -8.34 -2.65
N GLN A 186 10.54 -8.93 -3.73
CA GLN A 186 10.53 -8.31 -5.08
C GLN A 186 9.60 -7.11 -5.12
N HIS A 187 8.37 -7.25 -4.62
CA HIS A 187 7.38 -6.20 -4.52
C HIS A 187 7.91 -5.01 -3.70
N SER A 188 8.48 -5.28 -2.52
CA SER A 188 9.06 -4.23 -1.69
C SER A 188 10.17 -3.46 -2.39
N LYS A 189 11.05 -4.13 -3.13
CA LYS A 189 12.13 -3.48 -3.89
C LYS A 189 11.61 -2.68 -5.06
N MET A 190 10.69 -3.24 -5.83
CA MET A 190 10.09 -2.59 -7.00
C MET A 190 9.41 -1.27 -6.63
N PHE A 191 8.74 -1.22 -5.48
CA PHE A 191 8.03 -0.04 -4.99
C PHE A 191 8.81 0.77 -3.93
N GLY A 192 10.14 0.79 -4.01
CA GLY A 192 10.98 1.65 -3.17
C GLY A 192 10.82 1.41 -1.68
N HIS A 193 10.58 0.15 -1.30
CA HIS A 193 10.31 -0.30 0.07
C HIS A 193 9.04 0.29 0.72
N ARG A 194 8.06 0.61 -0.13
CA ARG A 194 6.70 0.97 0.28
C ARG A 194 5.68 -0.02 -0.31
N PRO A 195 5.71 -1.29 0.14
CA PRO A 195 4.84 -2.32 -0.42
C PRO A 195 3.37 -1.97 -0.14
N PHE A 196 2.54 -2.01 -1.17
CA PHE A 196 1.10 -1.82 -1.05
C PHE A 196 0.32 -3.15 -1.02
N ILE A 197 0.99 -4.27 -1.26
CA ILE A 197 0.51 -5.62 -0.96
C ILE A 197 1.39 -6.16 0.16
N TRP A 198 0.79 -6.48 1.30
CA TRP A 198 1.51 -7.04 2.44
C TRP A 198 1.39 -8.55 2.46
N GLN A 199 2.45 -9.22 2.86
CA GLN A 199 2.45 -10.65 3.08
C GLN A 199 2.66 -10.93 4.56
N VAL A 200 1.56 -11.32 5.23
CA VAL A 200 1.53 -11.75 6.63
C VAL A 200 1.72 -13.26 6.67
N TRP A 201 2.51 -13.78 7.64
CA TRP A 201 2.78 -15.20 7.74
C TRP A 201 3.13 -15.63 9.18
N ASP A 202 3.02 -16.94 9.44
CA ASP A 202 3.28 -17.55 10.73
C ASP A 202 4.73 -18.03 10.95
N GLY A 203 5.62 -17.79 9.97
CA GLY A 203 7.04 -18.16 10.03
C GLY A 203 7.38 -19.51 9.41
N LEU A 204 6.40 -20.35 9.09
CA LEU A 204 6.61 -21.67 8.50
C LEU A 204 6.41 -21.66 6.98
N LYS A 205 7.21 -22.46 6.26
CA LYS A 205 7.08 -22.58 4.80
C LYS A 205 5.78 -23.24 4.37
N ASP A 206 5.33 -24.22 5.15
CA ASP A 206 4.09 -24.97 4.96
C ASP A 206 2.97 -24.51 5.90
N GLY A 207 3.14 -23.33 6.50
CA GLY A 207 2.20 -22.71 7.43
C GLY A 207 1.25 -21.72 6.76
N PHE A 208 0.61 -20.90 7.57
CA PHE A 208 -0.29 -19.85 7.13
C PHE A 208 0.48 -18.67 6.53
N SER A 209 0.05 -18.23 5.37
CA SER A 209 0.49 -16.99 4.76
C SER A 209 -0.63 -16.38 3.94
N ALA A 210 -0.86 -15.09 4.08
CA ALA A 210 -1.86 -14.32 3.36
C ALA A 210 -1.25 -13.08 2.70
N LEU A 211 -1.74 -12.77 1.51
CA LEU A 211 -1.47 -11.55 0.76
C LEU A 211 -2.63 -10.58 1.00
N VAL A 212 -2.32 -9.34 1.35
CA VAL A 212 -3.33 -8.38 1.78
C VAL A 212 -3.17 -7.08 1.02
N ASN A 213 -4.25 -6.59 0.43
CA ASN A 213 -4.34 -5.26 -0.15
C ASN A 213 -4.35 -4.21 0.97
N TYR A 214 -3.26 -3.47 1.12
CA TYR A 214 -3.12 -2.45 2.15
C TYR A 214 -4.21 -1.36 2.08
N HIS A 215 -4.67 -0.97 0.88
CA HIS A 215 -5.65 0.10 0.72
C HIS A 215 -7.08 -0.30 1.08
N GLN A 216 -7.35 -1.61 1.14
CA GLN A 216 -8.62 -2.17 1.63
C GLN A 216 -8.53 -2.68 3.07
N LEU A 217 -7.30 -2.78 3.62
CA LEU A 217 -7.08 -3.29 4.95
C LEU A 217 -7.45 -2.22 5.99
N ASP A 218 -8.63 -2.35 6.54
CA ASP A 218 -9.15 -1.60 7.68
C ASP A 218 -9.30 -2.51 8.92
N ALA A 219 -9.98 -2.02 9.95
CA ALA A 219 -10.21 -2.78 11.18
C ALA A 219 -11.07 -4.03 10.93
N ASP A 220 -12.07 -3.94 10.05
CA ASP A 220 -12.98 -5.04 9.74
C ASP A 220 -12.27 -6.11 8.90
N ASN A 221 -11.45 -5.71 7.94
CA ASN A 221 -10.64 -6.64 7.15
C ASN A 221 -9.51 -7.26 7.98
N LEU A 222 -8.95 -6.54 8.97
CA LEU A 222 -8.04 -7.15 9.92
C LEU A 222 -8.75 -8.24 10.75
N ASP A 223 -10.01 -8.01 11.13
CA ASP A 223 -10.84 -9.02 11.81
C ASP A 223 -11.11 -10.24 10.93
N ARG A 224 -11.40 -10.05 9.65
CA ARG A 224 -11.53 -11.15 8.69
C ARG A 224 -10.24 -11.96 8.58
N LEU A 225 -9.09 -11.29 8.46
CA LEU A 225 -7.79 -11.96 8.42
C LEU A 225 -7.57 -12.82 9.67
N ILE A 226 -7.88 -12.30 10.87
CA ILE A 226 -7.65 -13.00 12.15
C ILE A 226 -8.66 -14.13 12.36
N TYR A 227 -9.95 -13.84 12.24
CA TYR A 227 -11.00 -14.74 12.73
C TYR A 227 -11.60 -15.63 11.64
N THR A 228 -11.61 -15.17 10.40
CA THR A 228 -12.05 -15.98 9.26
C THR A 228 -10.90 -16.78 8.69
N TYR A 229 -9.95 -16.13 8.06
CA TYR A 229 -8.89 -16.79 7.29
C TYR A 229 -7.92 -17.58 8.17
N LEU A 230 -7.25 -16.92 9.11
CA LEU A 230 -6.35 -17.58 10.05
C LEU A 230 -7.12 -18.51 11.00
N GLY A 231 -8.36 -18.11 11.39
CA GLY A 231 -9.25 -18.96 12.20
C GLY A 231 -9.60 -20.27 11.51
N ASP A 232 -9.92 -20.25 10.20
CA ASP A 232 -10.19 -21.48 9.43
C ASP A 232 -8.93 -22.35 9.30
N TRP A 233 -7.75 -21.75 9.09
CA TRP A 233 -6.50 -22.47 9.09
C TRP A 233 -6.22 -23.16 10.43
N ILE A 234 -6.39 -22.45 11.54
CA ILE A 234 -6.25 -23.02 12.90
C ILE A 234 -7.17 -24.22 13.10
N ARG A 235 -8.47 -24.09 12.75
CA ARG A 235 -9.41 -25.20 12.86
C ARG A 235 -9.01 -26.39 12.00
N SER A 236 -8.48 -26.15 10.80
CA SER A 236 -7.95 -27.20 9.94
C SER A 236 -6.77 -27.93 10.58
N GLN A 237 -5.83 -27.19 11.21
CA GLN A 237 -4.68 -27.79 11.87
C GLN A 237 -5.10 -28.52 13.17
N GLU A 238 -6.07 -28.01 13.92
CA GLU A 238 -6.65 -28.71 15.07
C GLU A 238 -7.26 -30.08 14.68
N GLN A 239 -7.94 -30.11 13.53
CA GLN A 239 -8.44 -31.37 12.99
C GLN A 239 -7.29 -32.26 12.53
N GLY A 240 -6.28 -31.70 11.87
CA GLY A 240 -5.06 -32.43 11.47
C GLY A 240 -4.32 -33.08 12.64
N VAL A 241 -4.25 -32.41 13.78
CA VAL A 241 -3.67 -32.98 15.02
C VAL A 241 -4.49 -34.19 15.49
N LYS A 242 -5.84 -34.10 15.48
CA LYS A 242 -6.74 -35.21 15.86
C LYS A 242 -6.59 -36.38 14.90
N ASP A 243 -6.39 -36.12 13.62
CA ASP A 243 -6.25 -37.12 12.57
C ASP A 243 -4.81 -37.67 12.45
N GLY A 244 -3.88 -37.19 13.29
CA GLY A 244 -2.48 -37.62 13.31
C GLY A 244 -1.67 -37.18 12.10
N ILE A 245 -2.04 -36.06 11.46
CA ILE A 245 -1.31 -35.52 10.30
C ILE A 245 0.02 -34.94 10.77
N ASP A 246 1.11 -35.38 10.15
CA ASP A 246 2.47 -34.96 10.48
C ASP A 246 2.65 -33.44 10.38
N GLY A 247 3.27 -32.84 11.41
CA GLY A 247 3.54 -31.40 11.50
C GLY A 247 2.31 -30.51 11.76
N ALA A 248 1.10 -31.06 11.89
CA ALA A 248 -0.11 -30.28 12.16
C ALA A 248 -0.04 -29.55 13.51
N ASP A 249 0.58 -30.16 14.52
CA ASP A 249 0.82 -29.55 15.84
C ASP A 249 1.76 -28.33 15.75
N ILE A 250 2.82 -28.43 14.95
CA ILE A 250 3.78 -27.34 14.72
C ILE A 250 3.09 -26.18 13.98
N ARG A 251 2.33 -26.49 12.92
CA ARG A 251 1.59 -25.48 12.17
C ARG A 251 0.49 -24.82 13.01
N LEU A 252 -0.18 -25.61 13.87
CA LEU A 252 -1.17 -25.08 14.82
C LEU A 252 -0.53 -24.08 15.78
N ALA A 253 0.59 -24.45 16.40
CA ALA A 253 1.29 -23.57 17.34
C ALA A 253 1.78 -22.27 16.66
N ALA A 254 2.30 -22.36 15.44
CA ALA A 254 2.74 -21.20 14.67
C ALA A 254 1.57 -20.27 14.33
N ALA A 255 0.45 -20.81 13.86
CA ALA A 255 -0.75 -20.06 13.55
C ALA A 255 -1.37 -19.37 14.80
N GLN A 256 -1.38 -20.04 15.95
CA GLN A 256 -1.83 -19.46 17.22
C GLN A 256 -0.91 -18.32 17.69
N ASN A 257 0.41 -18.44 17.51
CA ASN A 257 1.35 -17.35 17.78
C ASN A 257 1.07 -16.14 16.87
N LEU A 258 0.87 -16.35 15.57
CA LEU A 258 0.52 -15.28 14.65
C LEU A 258 -0.80 -14.60 15.06
N LYS A 259 -1.81 -15.37 15.43
CA LYS A 259 -3.08 -14.84 15.92
C LYS A 259 -2.89 -13.92 17.13
N THR A 260 -2.07 -14.33 18.10
CA THR A 260 -1.78 -13.53 19.29
C THR A 260 -1.14 -12.18 18.93
N GLU A 261 -0.18 -12.16 18.00
CA GLU A 261 0.46 -10.91 17.55
C GLU A 261 -0.50 -10.01 16.78
N LEU A 262 -1.36 -10.58 15.92
CA LEU A 262 -2.37 -9.80 15.18
C LEU A 262 -3.43 -9.20 16.12
N GLU A 263 -3.89 -9.95 17.12
CA GLU A 263 -4.81 -9.45 18.16
C GLU A 263 -4.16 -8.33 18.99
N ALA A 264 -2.88 -8.46 19.35
CA ALA A 264 -2.13 -7.42 20.05
C ALA A 264 -2.00 -6.13 19.20
N ILE A 265 -1.74 -6.26 17.90
CA ILE A 265 -1.73 -5.14 16.95
C ILE A 265 -3.11 -4.48 16.88
N LYS A 266 -4.17 -5.29 16.73
CA LYS A 266 -5.56 -4.79 16.68
C LYS A 266 -5.90 -3.97 17.91
N GLN A 267 -5.49 -4.41 19.09
CA GLN A 267 -5.77 -3.76 20.38
C GLN A 267 -4.80 -2.60 20.70
N GLY A 268 -3.68 -2.51 20.00
CA GLY A 268 -2.60 -1.56 20.32
C GLY A 268 -1.70 -2.01 21.47
N GLU A 269 -1.81 -3.28 21.86
CA GLU A 269 -1.05 -3.85 22.97
C GLU A 269 0.41 -4.16 22.60
N ALA A 270 1.22 -4.42 23.60
CA ALA A 270 2.58 -4.88 23.41
C ALA A 270 2.61 -6.31 22.83
N ALA A 271 3.61 -6.56 21.98
CA ALA A 271 3.85 -7.89 21.44
C ALA A 271 4.10 -8.93 22.54
N SER A 272 3.85 -10.22 22.27
CA SER A 272 3.95 -11.31 23.23
C SER A 272 5.36 -11.52 23.81
N ASP A 273 6.41 -10.99 23.16
CA ASP A 273 7.80 -11.02 23.63
C ASP A 273 8.16 -9.86 24.59
N GLY A 274 7.17 -9.06 24.97
CA GLY A 274 7.33 -7.92 25.88
C GLY A 274 7.95 -6.68 25.22
N LYS A 275 8.23 -6.72 23.91
CA LYS A 275 8.57 -5.49 23.18
C LYS A 275 7.33 -4.64 23.02
N ALA A 276 7.49 -3.34 23.21
CA ALA A 276 6.41 -2.42 22.98
C ALA A 276 5.90 -2.57 21.55
N GLY A 277 4.74 -3.16 21.38
CA GLY A 277 3.93 -3.03 20.18
C GLY A 277 3.49 -1.58 20.14
N TYR A 278 3.76 -0.94 19.04
CA TYR A 278 3.34 0.44 18.88
C TYR A 278 2.02 0.48 18.16
N ASP A 279 1.09 1.15 18.78
CA ASP A 279 -0.15 1.55 18.17
C ASP A 279 0.11 2.52 16.98
N ILE A 280 -0.86 2.66 16.09
CA ILE A 280 -0.76 3.64 15.01
C ILE A 280 -0.76 5.04 15.61
N PHE A 281 0.16 5.87 15.12
CA PHE A 281 0.26 7.28 15.47
C PHE A 281 -0.03 8.14 14.26
N VAL A 282 -1.15 8.85 14.29
CA VAL A 282 -1.55 9.79 13.24
C VAL A 282 -0.96 11.16 13.55
N ARG A 283 0.10 11.53 12.86
CA ARG A 283 0.95 12.68 13.17
C ARG A 283 0.29 14.07 13.21
N TRP A 284 -0.89 14.22 12.63
CA TRP A 284 -1.65 15.49 12.64
C TRP A 284 -2.84 15.49 13.59
N LYS A 285 -3.09 14.39 14.29
CA LYS A 285 -4.14 14.32 15.31
C LYS A 285 -3.58 14.62 16.69
N PRO A 286 -4.28 15.42 17.49
CA PRO A 286 -3.95 15.61 18.90
C PRO A 286 -3.90 14.30 19.66
N THR A 287 -3.17 14.25 20.77
CA THR A 287 -2.96 13.02 21.55
C THR A 287 -4.27 12.33 21.94
N HIS A 288 -5.28 13.10 22.35
CA HIS A 288 -6.60 12.59 22.76
C HIS A 288 -7.46 12.09 21.59
N GLU A 289 -7.09 12.42 20.33
CA GLU A 289 -7.76 11.98 19.12
C GLU A 289 -7.00 10.83 18.41
N GLN A 290 -5.83 10.43 18.93
CA GLN A 290 -5.07 9.34 18.34
C GLN A 290 -5.88 8.03 18.33
N PRO A 291 -5.84 7.23 17.27
CA PRO A 291 -6.55 5.96 17.21
C PRO A 291 -6.15 5.03 18.36
N MET A 292 -7.12 4.30 18.90
CA MET A 292 -6.89 3.21 19.84
C MET A 292 -6.83 1.90 19.04
N GLY A 293 -5.72 1.17 19.14
CA GLY A 293 -5.49 0.02 18.30
C GLY A 293 -5.09 0.39 16.86
N TRP A 294 -4.96 -0.63 16.02
CA TRP A 294 -4.62 -0.43 14.61
C TRP A 294 -5.84 0.04 13.83
N ASN A 295 -5.85 1.31 13.50
CA ASN A 295 -6.84 1.94 12.64
C ASN A 295 -6.09 2.84 11.65
N PRO A 296 -5.82 2.36 10.42
CA PRO A 296 -4.94 3.03 9.48
C PRO A 296 -5.55 4.34 8.96
N ASP A 297 -4.71 5.36 8.82
CA ASP A 297 -4.99 6.54 8.03
C ASP A 297 -4.19 6.48 6.74
N LEU A 298 -4.86 6.31 5.60
CA LEU A 298 -4.20 6.19 4.30
C LEU A 298 -3.41 7.45 3.93
N ASN A 299 -3.76 8.61 4.50
CA ASN A 299 -3.00 9.85 4.31
C ASN A 299 -1.62 9.81 4.97
N ASP A 300 -1.40 8.98 5.99
CA ASP A 300 -0.09 8.74 6.58
C ASP A 300 0.81 7.86 5.70
N GLY A 301 0.22 7.23 4.71
CA GLY A 301 0.88 6.32 3.79
C GLY A 301 1.22 4.97 4.41
N VAL A 302 1.54 4.02 3.54
CA VAL A 302 1.83 2.63 3.89
C VAL A 302 2.90 2.47 4.97
N ARG A 303 3.88 3.36 5.00
CA ARG A 303 5.03 3.30 5.88
C ARG A 303 4.68 3.35 7.36
N LEU A 304 3.82 4.29 7.77
CA LEU A 304 3.45 4.42 9.18
C LEU A 304 2.48 3.30 9.59
N ASN A 305 1.57 2.95 8.69
CA ASN A 305 0.57 1.93 8.95
C ASN A 305 1.15 0.50 9.02
N ILE A 306 2.25 0.21 8.29
CA ILE A 306 2.93 -1.10 8.33
C ILE A 306 3.78 -1.30 9.60
N ARG A 307 4.10 -0.22 10.31
CA ARG A 307 5.05 -0.27 11.43
C ARG A 307 4.65 -1.24 12.55
N PRO A 308 3.39 -1.31 13.03
CA PRO A 308 2.99 -2.29 14.04
C PRO A 308 3.28 -3.72 13.61
N PHE A 309 3.03 -4.05 12.34
CA PHE A 309 3.29 -5.37 11.76
C PHE A 309 4.79 -5.72 11.73
N MET A 310 5.66 -4.72 11.49
CA MET A 310 7.12 -4.89 11.50
C MET A 310 7.72 -4.91 12.91
N THR A 311 7.06 -4.33 13.90
CA THR A 311 7.54 -4.27 15.29
C THR A 311 6.99 -5.39 16.16
N ALA A 312 6.01 -6.13 15.68
CA ALA A 312 5.55 -7.36 16.30
C ALA A 312 6.70 -8.39 16.45
N LYS A 313 6.46 -9.46 17.21
CA LYS A 313 7.42 -10.54 17.34
C LYS A 313 7.81 -11.12 15.98
N ASP A 314 9.12 -11.28 15.76
CA ASP A 314 9.63 -11.85 14.52
C ASP A 314 9.17 -13.31 14.34
N MET A 315 8.42 -13.58 13.28
CA MET A 315 7.99 -14.92 12.90
C MET A 315 9.02 -15.67 12.06
N GLY A 316 9.91 -14.94 11.38
CA GLY A 316 10.94 -15.56 10.55
C GLY A 316 12.15 -14.67 10.35
N LYS A 317 12.05 -13.57 9.62
CA LYS A 317 13.17 -12.69 9.33
C LYS A 317 13.32 -11.62 10.41
N LYS A 318 14.52 -11.50 10.98
CA LYS A 318 14.81 -10.52 12.04
C LYS A 318 14.42 -9.09 11.64
N GLY A 319 13.59 -8.46 12.47
CA GLY A 319 13.09 -7.10 12.32
C GLY A 319 12.03 -6.95 11.21
N ALA A 320 11.42 -8.06 10.76
CA ALA A 320 10.28 -8.07 9.87
C ALA A 320 8.94 -8.24 10.62
N GLY A 321 8.98 -8.59 11.90
CA GLY A 321 7.79 -8.89 12.68
C GLY A 321 7.02 -10.07 12.08
N ILE A 322 5.76 -9.86 11.81
CA ILE A 322 4.87 -10.86 11.19
C ILE A 322 4.83 -10.82 9.66
N LEU A 323 5.67 -9.99 9.05
CA LEU A 323 5.74 -9.90 7.59
C LEU A 323 6.75 -10.91 7.04
N ARG A 324 6.48 -11.41 5.82
CA ARG A 324 7.36 -12.37 5.12
C ARG A 324 8.76 -11.84 4.86
N GLY A 325 8.93 -10.53 4.74
CA GLY A 325 10.18 -9.85 4.49
C GLY A 325 10.28 -8.54 5.24
N LYS A 326 11.47 -7.95 5.26
CA LYS A 326 11.71 -6.65 5.89
C LYS A 326 11.87 -5.57 4.81
N PRO A 327 10.85 -4.73 4.58
CA PRO A 327 11.02 -3.52 3.77
C PRO A 327 12.08 -2.62 4.40
N ASN A 328 12.97 -2.05 3.57
CA ASN A 328 13.99 -1.12 4.04
C ASN A 328 13.42 0.29 4.17
N VAL A 329 12.49 0.47 5.11
CA VAL A 329 11.81 1.74 5.35
C VAL A 329 12.76 2.72 6.04
N HIS A 330 12.95 3.90 5.45
CA HIS A 330 13.73 4.97 6.03
C HIS A 330 12.83 5.93 6.81
N TRP A 331 12.47 5.55 8.04
CA TRP A 331 11.52 6.29 8.90
C TRP A 331 11.78 7.80 9.00
N LYS A 332 13.06 8.22 9.00
CA LYS A 332 13.43 9.64 9.11
C LYS A 332 13.31 10.41 7.79
N LYS A 333 13.57 9.78 6.65
CA LYS A 333 13.56 10.44 5.34
C LYS A 333 12.16 10.78 4.83
N ASP A 334 11.20 9.97 5.19
CA ASP A 334 9.86 10.03 4.59
C ASP A 334 8.86 10.88 5.38
N ARG A 335 9.32 11.66 6.35
CA ARG A 335 8.43 12.47 7.21
C ARG A 335 7.86 13.71 6.56
N GLY A 336 8.37 14.11 5.42
CA GLY A 336 8.10 15.42 4.86
C GLY A 336 8.87 16.52 5.60
N THR A 337 8.63 17.77 5.22
CA THR A 337 9.31 18.94 5.78
C THR A 337 8.48 19.49 6.94
N ASP A 338 9.12 19.67 8.11
CA ASP A 338 8.51 20.31 9.26
C ASP A 338 8.52 21.85 9.03
N VAL A 339 7.45 22.37 8.46
CA VAL A 339 7.23 23.80 8.17
C VAL A 339 5.97 24.28 8.89
N GLU A 340 5.88 25.58 9.16
CA GLU A 340 4.75 26.19 9.89
C GLU A 340 3.38 25.87 9.29
N SER A 341 3.31 25.67 8.00
CA SER A 341 2.07 25.28 7.29
C SER A 341 1.73 23.79 7.41
N ALA A 342 2.62 22.96 7.95
CA ALA A 342 2.34 21.54 8.10
C ALA A 342 1.33 21.32 9.24
N PRO A 343 0.31 20.45 9.06
CA PRO A 343 -0.71 20.20 10.09
C PRO A 343 -0.15 19.73 11.44
N TRP A 344 1.00 19.10 11.45
CA TRP A 344 1.67 18.58 12.65
C TRP A 344 2.65 19.59 13.30
N TYR A 345 2.89 20.76 12.71
CA TYR A 345 3.94 21.68 13.17
C TYR A 345 3.74 22.13 14.63
N ASN A 346 2.51 22.39 15.03
CA ASN A 346 2.15 22.85 16.36
C ASN A 346 1.92 21.71 17.37
N LEU A 347 1.99 20.45 16.96
CA LEU A 347 1.70 19.33 17.85
C LEU A 347 2.83 19.05 18.87
N GLY A 348 4.05 19.52 18.62
CA GLY A 348 5.19 19.31 19.52
C GLY A 348 4.90 19.73 20.95
N GLU A 349 4.24 20.89 21.13
CA GLU A 349 3.93 21.42 22.46
C GLU A 349 2.99 20.51 23.27
N GLN A 350 2.09 19.78 22.62
CA GLN A 350 1.18 18.81 23.27
C GLN A 350 1.93 17.61 23.86
N TYR A 351 3.14 17.36 23.38
CA TYR A 351 4.02 16.28 23.83
C TYR A 351 5.18 16.79 24.71
N GLY A 352 5.14 18.06 25.14
CA GLY A 352 6.21 18.68 25.92
C GLY A 352 7.49 18.96 25.11
N GLU A 353 7.39 18.94 23.79
CA GLU A 353 8.47 19.20 22.85
C GLU A 353 8.40 20.64 22.32
N LYS A 354 9.45 21.07 21.64
CA LYS A 354 9.47 22.39 21.00
C LYS A 354 8.56 22.43 19.77
N LEU A 355 8.05 23.61 19.47
CA LEU A 355 7.35 23.90 18.23
C LEU A 355 8.17 23.41 17.02
N GLY A 356 7.52 22.75 16.06
CA GLY A 356 8.18 22.15 14.90
C GLY A 356 8.97 20.87 15.20
N SER A 357 8.89 20.33 16.41
CA SER A 357 9.51 19.05 16.75
C SER A 357 8.92 17.91 15.95
N ARG A 358 9.77 16.93 15.64
CA ARG A 358 9.40 15.76 14.84
C ARG A 358 8.69 14.71 15.67
N ILE A 359 7.48 15.01 16.12
CA ILE A 359 6.68 14.15 16.99
C ILE A 359 6.19 12.87 16.32
N ASN A 360 6.13 12.85 14.99
CA ASN A 360 5.74 11.66 14.22
C ASN A 360 6.73 10.47 14.33
N ASP A 361 7.85 10.63 15.04
CA ASP A 361 8.68 9.51 15.51
C ASP A 361 8.22 8.93 16.83
N HIS A 362 7.42 9.67 17.57
CA HIS A 362 6.85 9.21 18.83
C HIS A 362 5.68 8.26 18.54
N HIS A 363 5.69 7.14 19.21
CA HIS A 363 4.59 6.19 19.24
C HIS A 363 4.09 6.14 20.67
N LEU A 364 2.82 6.42 20.82
CA LEU A 364 2.16 6.39 22.13
C LEU A 364 1.70 4.98 22.43
N THR A 365 1.83 4.58 23.67
CA THR A 365 1.21 3.37 24.18
C THR A 365 -0.30 3.57 24.34
N LEU A 366 -1.03 2.48 24.39
CA LEU A 366 -2.47 2.51 24.67
C LEU A 366 -2.78 3.29 25.96
N ALA A 367 -1.97 3.11 27.01
CA ALA A 367 -2.12 3.80 28.28
C ALA A 367 -1.94 5.32 28.16
N GLU A 368 -0.95 5.77 27.39
CA GLU A 368 -0.72 7.21 27.15
C GLU A 368 -1.88 7.83 26.38
N LYS A 369 -2.41 7.15 25.38
CA LYS A 369 -3.58 7.61 24.62
C LYS A 369 -4.83 7.67 25.50
N GLN A 370 -5.03 6.68 26.35
CA GLN A 370 -6.15 6.67 27.29
C GLN A 370 -6.05 7.84 28.31
N ALA A 371 -4.88 8.02 28.91
CA ALA A 371 -4.65 9.11 29.85
C ALA A 371 -4.90 10.49 29.21
N ALA A 372 -4.48 10.70 27.96
CA ALA A 372 -4.75 11.94 27.24
C ALA A 372 -6.25 12.18 27.00
N ARG A 373 -7.03 11.13 26.71
CA ARG A 373 -8.49 11.22 26.56
C ARG A 373 -9.18 11.55 27.87
N ASP A 374 -8.78 10.91 28.95
CA ASP A 374 -9.33 11.16 30.27
C ASP A 374 -9.08 12.60 30.71
N THR A 375 -7.84 13.10 30.56
CA THR A 375 -7.50 14.51 30.85
C THR A 375 -8.28 15.47 29.98
N PHE A 376 -8.43 15.23 28.69
CA PHE A 376 -9.21 16.07 27.80
C PHE A 376 -10.68 16.13 28.22
N LYS A 377 -11.27 14.98 28.56
CA LYS A 377 -12.65 14.88 29.05
C LYS A 377 -12.84 15.67 30.33
N GLU A 378 -11.93 15.55 31.30
CA GLU A 378 -11.96 16.33 32.56
C GLU A 378 -11.91 17.86 32.31
N GLN A 379 -11.06 18.28 31.35
CA GLN A 379 -10.99 19.70 30.95
C GLN A 379 -12.31 20.17 30.32
N GLN A 380 -12.93 19.37 29.44
CA GLN A 380 -14.20 19.69 28.82
C GLN A 380 -15.33 19.77 29.86
N ASP A 381 -15.37 18.81 30.78
CA ASP A 381 -16.33 18.79 31.90
C ASP A 381 -16.16 20.01 32.82
N TYR A 382 -14.92 20.45 33.09
CA TYR A 382 -14.63 21.66 33.86
C TYR A 382 -15.12 22.90 33.12
N ILE A 383 -14.84 23.06 31.83
CA ILE A 383 -15.28 24.21 31.03
C ILE A 383 -16.81 24.26 30.96
N ALA A 384 -17.47 23.11 30.76
CA ALA A 384 -18.93 23.04 30.72
C ALA A 384 -19.56 23.47 32.04
N LYS A 385 -18.99 23.07 33.19
CA LYS A 385 -19.44 23.48 34.52
C LYS A 385 -19.16 24.98 34.79
N ALA A 386 -18.01 25.48 34.34
CA ALA A 386 -17.65 26.90 34.51
C ALA A 386 -18.50 27.81 33.59
N GLY A 387 -18.80 27.38 32.36
CA GLY A 387 -19.68 28.13 31.45
C GLY A 387 -21.16 28.12 31.85
N GLY A 388 -21.61 27.13 32.64
CA GLY A 388 -22.98 27.07 33.19
C GLY A 388 -23.25 27.99 34.38
N VAL A 389 -22.23 28.67 34.91
CA VAL A 389 -22.39 29.58 36.10
C VAL A 389 -22.66 31.03 35.70
N SER A 390 -22.61 31.40 34.41
CA SER A 390 -22.70 32.81 33.96
C SER A 390 -24.10 33.30 33.55
N GLU A 391 -25.20 32.54 33.76
CA GLU A 391 -26.56 32.99 33.40
C GLU A 391 -27.52 33.14 34.57
N SER A 392 -27.10 33.14 35.83
CA SER A 392 -28.03 33.24 36.95
C SER A 392 -27.72 34.39 37.95
N GLU A 393 -27.16 35.52 37.56
CA GLU A 393 -27.18 36.73 38.38
C GLU A 393 -27.37 37.96 37.50
N ASN A 394 -28.62 38.21 37.15
CA ASN A 394 -29.08 39.56 36.83
C ASN A 394 -30.05 40.01 37.95
N PRO A 395 -29.61 40.76 38.95
CA PRO A 395 -30.53 41.35 39.90
C PRO A 395 -31.25 42.49 39.18
N GLN A 396 -32.52 42.32 38.92
CA GLN A 396 -33.44 43.41 38.65
C GLN A 396 -33.40 44.37 39.82
N GLY A 397 -32.68 45.44 39.67
CA GLY A 397 -32.79 46.64 40.48
C GLY A 397 -33.73 47.62 39.80
N SER A 398 -35.00 47.60 40.19
CA SER A 398 -35.95 48.69 40.01
C SER A 398 -35.46 49.90 40.76
N LEU A 399 -35.44 51.11 40.10
CA LEU A 399 -35.68 52.38 40.75
C LEU A 399 -36.14 53.43 39.73
N VAL A 400 -37.40 53.81 39.89
CA VAL A 400 -38.07 55.13 39.69
C VAL A 400 -37.85 55.80 38.32
#